data_c6f685c142fcc6195e7e265a40622227
#
_entry.id   c6f685c142fcc6195e7e265a40622227
#
_cell.length_a   1.000
_cell.length_b   1.000
_cell.length_c   1.000
_cell.angle_alpha   90.00
_cell.angle_beta   90.00
_cell.angle_gamma   90.00
#
_symmetry.space_group_name_H-M   'P 1'
#
loop_
_entity.id
_entity.type
_entity.pdbx_description
1 polymer ?
#
loop_
_entity_poly.entity_id
_entity_poly.type
_entity_poly.pdbx_seq_one_letter_code
_entity_poly.pdbx_strand_id
1 'polypeptide(L)'
;MSDHFQADLQSEFVSVTNRRIDSQQLDAEDLSAKELASTIAEAGLDRKAGDLLVLRVRDVSYLADYFVMMSGYSNVQVRAIANTIEQEVEEKCERKPLRTEGKAEATWVLLDYG
;
A
#
# COMPACT_ATOMS: atom_id res chain seq x y z
N MET A 1 17.70 4.17 -17.61
CA MET A 1 16.60 5.14 -17.44
C MET A 1 15.69 4.75 -16.30
N SER A 2 15.09 3.55 -16.35
CA SER A 2 14.19 3.15 -15.28
C SER A 2 14.89 2.99 -13.94
N ASP A 3 16.13 2.50 -13.92
CA ASP A 3 16.88 2.36 -12.67
C ASP A 3 17.14 3.71 -12.00
N HIS A 4 17.47 4.71 -12.81
CA HIS A 4 17.70 6.06 -12.31
C HIS A 4 16.42 6.66 -11.74
N PHE A 5 15.31 6.47 -12.45
CA PHE A 5 14.00 6.94 -12.00
C PHE A 5 13.59 6.29 -10.69
N GLN A 6 13.80 4.96 -10.57
CA GLN A 6 13.47 4.25 -9.33
C GLN A 6 14.34 4.71 -8.17
N ALA A 7 15.62 4.98 -8.42
CA ALA A 7 16.49 5.48 -7.37
C ALA A 7 16.03 6.85 -6.86
N ASP A 8 15.59 7.73 -7.75
CA ASP A 8 15.10 9.04 -7.37
C ASP A 8 13.81 8.93 -6.55
N LEU A 9 12.89 8.06 -6.98
CA LEU A 9 11.65 7.82 -6.24
C LEU A 9 11.92 7.26 -4.84
N GLN A 10 12.87 6.31 -4.75
CA GLN A 10 13.22 5.71 -3.47
C GLN A 10 13.87 6.74 -2.56
N SER A 11 14.71 7.61 -3.11
CA SER A 11 15.34 8.69 -2.34
C SER A 11 14.30 9.67 -1.82
N GLU A 12 13.35 10.07 -2.64
CA GLU A 12 12.28 10.97 -2.23
C GLU A 12 11.40 10.35 -1.15
N PHE A 13 11.07 9.07 -1.32
CA PHE A 13 10.27 8.34 -0.34
C PHE A 13 10.96 8.30 1.02
N VAL A 14 12.24 7.95 1.04
CA VAL A 14 13.01 7.88 2.28
C VAL A 14 13.08 9.24 2.96
N SER A 15 13.29 10.31 2.18
CA SER A 15 13.37 11.66 2.73
C SER A 15 12.05 12.08 3.39
N VAL A 16 10.93 11.82 2.74
CA VAL A 16 9.60 12.14 3.29
C VAL A 16 9.35 11.35 4.57
N THR A 17 9.66 10.05 4.56
CA THR A 17 9.49 9.17 5.71
C THR A 17 10.33 9.65 6.88
N ASN A 18 11.60 9.95 6.64
CA ASN A 18 12.53 10.37 7.70
C ASN A 18 12.12 11.68 8.34
N ARG A 19 11.58 12.61 7.57
CA ARG A 19 11.13 13.88 8.13
C ARG A 19 9.92 13.71 9.04
N ARG A 20 9.19 12.59 8.92
CA ARG A 20 7.98 12.35 9.66
C ARG A 20 8.15 11.42 10.83
N ILE A 21 9.31 10.85 11.02
CA ILE A 21 9.59 10.00 12.16
C ILE A 21 9.97 10.89 13.35
N ASP A 22 9.03 11.66 13.81
CA ASP A 22 9.12 12.30 15.10
C ASP A 22 8.02 11.68 15.96
N SER A 23 8.42 10.87 16.93
CA SER A 23 7.49 10.13 17.75
C SER A 23 6.50 11.04 18.48
N GLN A 24 6.85 12.29 18.70
CA GLN A 24 5.97 13.24 19.37
C GLN A 24 4.80 13.68 18.50
N GLN A 25 4.90 13.49 17.18
CA GLN A 25 3.87 13.91 16.24
C GLN A 25 3.01 12.76 15.76
N LEU A 26 3.31 11.54 16.16
CA LEU A 26 2.52 10.37 15.79
C LEU A 26 1.27 10.30 16.65
N ASP A 27 0.11 10.44 16.04
CA ASP A 27 -1.17 10.26 16.69
C ASP A 27 -1.71 8.84 16.41
N ALA A 28 -2.87 8.52 16.99
CA ALA A 28 -3.48 7.22 16.82
C ALA A 28 -3.87 6.96 15.37
N GLU A 29 -4.29 7.97 14.62
CA GLU A 29 -4.64 7.82 13.22
C GLU A 29 -3.44 7.47 12.35
N ASP A 30 -2.29 8.12 12.62
CA ASP A 30 -1.07 7.86 11.89
C ASP A 30 -0.58 6.44 12.12
N LEU A 31 -0.62 5.97 13.37
CA LEU A 31 -0.24 4.60 13.70
C LEU A 31 -1.19 3.59 13.07
N SER A 32 -2.48 3.88 13.05
CA SER A 32 -3.48 3.00 12.43
C SER A 32 -3.26 2.89 10.92
N ALA A 33 -3.02 4.01 10.26
CA ALA A 33 -2.73 4.02 8.82
C ALA A 33 -1.45 3.26 8.51
N LYS A 34 -0.44 3.39 9.34
CA LYS A 34 0.82 2.70 9.17
C LYS A 34 0.67 1.19 9.34
N GLU A 35 -0.10 0.75 10.34
CA GLU A 35 -0.41 -0.66 10.52
C GLU A 35 -1.15 -1.23 9.32
N LEU A 36 -2.11 -0.49 8.82
CA LEU A 36 -2.87 -0.90 7.63
C LEU A 36 -1.94 -1.07 6.43
N ALA A 37 -1.09 -0.08 6.17
CA ALA A 37 -0.15 -0.15 5.06
C ALA A 37 0.82 -1.32 5.21
N SER A 38 1.32 -1.58 6.41
CA SER A 38 2.20 -2.71 6.68
C SER A 38 1.51 -4.04 6.44
N THR A 39 0.28 -4.18 6.88
CA THR A 39 -0.50 -5.39 6.68
C THR A 39 -0.72 -5.65 5.19
N ILE A 40 -1.05 -4.61 4.44
CA ILE A 40 -1.24 -4.70 2.99
C ILE A 40 0.06 -5.15 2.31
N ALA A 41 1.17 -4.55 2.67
CA ALA A 41 2.46 -4.89 2.09
C ALA A 41 2.85 -6.33 2.38
N GLU A 42 2.69 -6.79 3.62
CA GLU A 42 3.00 -8.15 4.00
C GLU A 42 2.11 -9.16 3.27
N ALA A 43 0.82 -8.87 3.14
CA ALA A 43 -0.10 -9.73 2.42
C ALA A 43 0.30 -9.90 0.96
N GLY A 44 0.71 -8.80 0.32
CA GLY A 44 1.19 -8.85 -1.06
C GLY A 44 2.44 -9.69 -1.19
N LEU A 45 3.39 -9.53 -0.28
CA LEU A 45 4.63 -10.30 -0.29
C LEU A 45 4.38 -11.79 -0.07
N ASP A 46 3.39 -12.15 0.74
CA ASP A 46 3.01 -13.55 0.94
C ASP A 46 2.53 -14.20 -0.37
N ARG A 47 2.01 -13.41 -1.29
CA ARG A 47 1.60 -13.88 -2.62
C ARG A 47 2.66 -13.58 -3.69
N LYS A 48 3.87 -13.28 -3.27
CA LYS A 48 5.02 -13.04 -4.15
C LYS A 48 4.81 -11.86 -5.09
N ALA A 49 4.12 -10.83 -4.61
CA ALA A 49 3.99 -9.60 -5.37
C ALA A 49 5.36 -8.98 -5.62
N GLY A 50 5.52 -8.40 -6.80
CA GLY A 50 6.73 -7.69 -7.16
C GLY A 50 6.57 -6.19 -7.06
N ASP A 51 7.69 -5.49 -7.22
CA ASP A 51 7.72 -4.02 -7.35
C ASP A 51 6.94 -3.31 -6.24
N LEU A 52 7.07 -3.81 -5.02
CA LEU A 52 6.37 -3.21 -3.89
C LEU A 52 6.89 -1.80 -3.62
N LEU A 53 5.98 -0.86 -3.58
CA LEU A 53 6.29 0.52 -3.26
C LEU A 53 5.23 1.05 -2.29
N VAL A 54 5.69 1.60 -1.17
CA VAL A 54 4.82 2.21 -0.17
C VAL A 54 5.15 3.70 -0.11
N LEU A 55 4.16 4.54 -0.39
CA LEU A 55 4.31 5.98 -0.38
C LEU A 55 3.44 6.59 0.71
N ARG A 56 4.06 7.36 1.58
CA ARG A 56 3.32 8.15 2.55
C ARG A 56 2.95 9.48 1.88
N VAL A 57 1.64 9.71 1.70
CA VAL A 57 1.13 10.86 0.96
C VAL A 57 0.25 11.75 1.83
N ARG A 58 0.23 11.51 3.11
CA ARG A 58 -0.64 12.19 4.08
C ARG A 58 -0.59 13.71 4.00
N ASP A 59 0.58 14.27 3.75
CA ASP A 59 0.74 15.73 3.74
C ASP A 59 0.30 16.40 2.45
N VAL A 60 0.19 15.61 1.38
CA VAL A 60 -0.12 16.15 0.05
C VAL A 60 -1.41 15.62 -0.52
N SER A 61 -2.09 14.73 0.18
CA SER A 61 -3.33 14.13 -0.29
C SER A 61 -4.39 14.16 0.80
N TYR A 62 -5.59 14.57 0.41
CA TYR A 62 -6.76 14.49 1.28
C TYR A 62 -7.47 13.15 1.15
N LEU A 63 -7.06 12.31 0.18
CA LEU A 63 -7.77 11.07 -0.15
C LEU A 63 -7.20 9.87 0.56
N ALA A 64 -5.92 9.90 0.91
CA ALA A 64 -5.26 8.77 1.52
C ALA A 64 -4.05 9.21 2.32
N ASP A 65 -3.67 8.38 3.30
CA ASP A 65 -2.42 8.56 4.05
C ASP A 65 -1.27 7.85 3.36
N TYR A 66 -1.53 6.71 2.73
CA TYR A 66 -0.53 5.89 2.06
C TYR A 66 -1.06 5.38 0.74
N PHE A 67 -0.17 5.25 -0.22
CA PHE A 67 -0.38 4.43 -1.41
C PHE A 67 0.54 3.22 -1.32
N VAL A 68 -0.03 2.03 -1.47
CA VAL A 68 0.75 0.81 -1.55
C VAL A 68 0.53 0.24 -2.94
N MET A 69 1.61 0.13 -3.69
CA MET A 69 1.57 -0.35 -5.08
C MET A 69 2.41 -1.60 -5.20
N MET A 70 1.92 -2.56 -5.95
CA MET A 70 2.65 -3.79 -6.20
C MET A 70 2.17 -4.42 -7.50
N SER A 71 2.96 -5.32 -8.04
CA SER A 71 2.64 -5.96 -9.31
C SER A 71 2.55 -7.47 -9.16
N GLY A 72 1.79 -8.07 -10.06
CA GLY A 72 1.72 -9.51 -10.23
C GLY A 72 2.04 -9.88 -11.67
N TYR A 73 2.37 -11.13 -11.90
CA TYR A 73 2.80 -11.60 -13.22
C TYR A 73 1.65 -12.10 -14.08
N SER A 74 0.46 -12.25 -13.52
CA SER A 74 -0.71 -12.72 -14.26
C SER A 74 -1.97 -12.18 -13.60
N ASN A 75 -3.07 -12.25 -14.35
CA ASN A 75 -4.39 -11.85 -13.83
C ASN A 75 -4.78 -12.70 -12.61
N VAL A 76 -4.44 -13.97 -12.65
CA VAL A 76 -4.72 -14.89 -11.53
C VAL A 76 -3.96 -14.45 -10.30
N GLN A 77 -2.69 -14.10 -10.45
CA GLN A 77 -1.87 -13.64 -9.33
C GLN A 77 -2.37 -12.29 -8.79
N VAL A 78 -2.69 -11.35 -9.66
CA VAL A 78 -3.21 -10.04 -9.24
C VAL A 78 -4.49 -10.21 -8.42
N ARG A 79 -5.39 -11.08 -8.88
CA ARG A 79 -6.62 -11.36 -8.14
C ARG A 79 -6.33 -12.04 -6.80
N ALA A 80 -5.38 -12.96 -6.78
CA ALA A 80 -4.98 -13.64 -5.55
C ALA A 80 -4.37 -12.65 -4.54
N ILE A 81 -3.53 -11.74 -5.02
CA ILE A 81 -2.96 -10.68 -4.18
C ILE A 81 -4.08 -9.83 -3.57
N ALA A 82 -5.01 -9.37 -4.40
CA ALA A 82 -6.12 -8.53 -3.92
C ALA A 82 -6.97 -9.25 -2.88
N ASN A 83 -7.30 -10.51 -3.13
CA ASN A 83 -8.11 -11.30 -2.20
C ASN A 83 -7.38 -11.53 -0.89
N THR A 84 -6.09 -11.81 -0.95
CA THR A 84 -5.29 -12.01 0.26
C THR A 84 -5.18 -10.73 1.07
N ILE A 85 -5.01 -9.59 0.41
CA ILE A 85 -4.99 -8.29 1.10
C ILE A 85 -6.32 -8.06 1.83
N GLU A 86 -7.44 -8.26 1.16
CA GLU A 86 -8.74 -8.08 1.79
C GLU A 86 -8.92 -8.97 3.01
N GLN A 87 -8.52 -10.23 2.88
CA GLN A 87 -8.64 -11.20 3.97
C GLN A 87 -7.76 -10.81 5.16
N GLU A 88 -6.50 -10.51 4.91
CA GLU A 88 -5.54 -10.17 5.97
C GLU A 88 -5.90 -8.87 6.67
N VAL A 89 -6.36 -7.87 5.92
CA VAL A 89 -6.76 -6.60 6.51
C VAL A 89 -8.01 -6.78 7.36
N GLU A 90 -8.96 -7.59 6.92
CA GLU A 90 -10.14 -7.88 7.72
C GLU A 90 -9.77 -8.59 9.02
N GLU A 91 -8.89 -9.58 8.95
CA GLU A 91 -8.48 -10.34 10.13
C GLU A 91 -7.64 -9.52 11.12
N LYS A 92 -6.71 -8.72 10.62
CA LYS A 92 -5.76 -8.02 11.49
C LYS A 92 -6.16 -6.61 11.83
N CYS A 93 -6.90 -5.93 10.96
CA CYS A 93 -7.27 -4.53 11.13
C CYS A 93 -8.77 -4.33 11.27
N GLU A 94 -9.55 -5.39 11.12
CA GLU A 94 -11.02 -5.35 11.20
C GLU A 94 -11.62 -4.33 10.23
N ARG A 95 -11.05 -4.25 9.02
CA ARG A 95 -11.49 -3.30 8.00
C ARG A 95 -11.75 -4.00 6.68
N LYS A 96 -12.74 -3.48 5.96
CA LYS A 96 -13.04 -3.88 4.60
C LYS A 96 -12.84 -2.68 3.69
N PRO A 97 -12.50 -2.90 2.42
CA PRO A 97 -12.35 -1.77 1.51
C PRO A 97 -13.67 -1.04 1.35
N LEU A 98 -13.62 0.28 1.33
CA LEU A 98 -14.77 1.10 1.04
C LEU A 98 -15.20 0.95 -0.41
N ARG A 99 -14.25 0.68 -1.29
CA ARG A 99 -14.48 0.53 -2.72
C ARG A 99 -13.43 -0.39 -3.31
N THR A 100 -13.85 -1.24 -4.23
CA THR A 100 -12.95 -2.08 -5.02
C THR A 100 -13.29 -1.89 -6.50
N GLU A 101 -12.25 -1.88 -7.33
CA GLU A 101 -12.39 -1.77 -8.77
C GLU A 101 -11.44 -2.72 -9.47
N GLY A 102 -11.88 -3.29 -10.57
CA GLY A 102 -11.03 -4.04 -11.50
C GLY A 102 -10.78 -5.50 -11.18
N LYS A 103 -11.41 -6.06 -10.13
CA LYS A 103 -11.15 -7.46 -9.73
C LYS A 103 -11.57 -8.48 -10.78
N ALA A 104 -12.62 -8.19 -11.55
CA ALA A 104 -13.13 -9.13 -12.54
C ALA A 104 -12.09 -9.41 -13.64
N GLU A 105 -11.48 -8.37 -14.16
CA GLU A 105 -10.45 -8.52 -15.19
C GLU A 105 -9.06 -8.74 -14.62
N ALA A 106 -8.82 -8.14 -13.47
CA ALA A 106 -7.57 -8.26 -12.71
C ALA A 106 -6.31 -7.88 -13.50
N THR A 107 -6.45 -6.96 -14.46
CA THR A 107 -5.30 -6.31 -15.08
C THR A 107 -4.82 -5.16 -14.21
N TRP A 108 -5.73 -4.55 -13.50
CA TRP A 108 -5.45 -3.48 -12.55
C TRP A 108 -6.54 -3.50 -11.49
N VAL A 109 -6.16 -3.56 -10.23
CA VAL A 109 -7.11 -3.62 -9.12
C VAL A 109 -6.83 -2.47 -8.16
N LEU A 110 -7.90 -1.79 -7.76
CA LEU A 110 -7.86 -0.77 -6.72
C LEU A 110 -8.63 -1.26 -5.51
N LEU A 111 -8.00 -1.19 -4.34
CA LEU A 111 -8.64 -1.41 -3.05
C LEU A 111 -8.52 -0.10 -2.27
N ASP A 112 -9.65 0.53 -1.99
CA ASP A 112 -9.69 1.83 -1.34
C ASP A 112 -10.21 1.65 0.09
N TYR A 113 -9.34 1.88 1.05
CA TYR A 113 -9.67 1.78 2.47
C TYR A 113 -9.98 3.13 3.13
N GLY A 114 -9.92 4.21 2.37
CA GLY A 114 -10.21 5.55 2.89
C GLY A 114 -9.04 6.37 3.37
#